data_7dcbb64eec6b2c5162242ddbe8666658
#
_entry.id   7dcbb64eec6b2c5162242ddbe8666658
#
_cell.length_a   1.000
_cell.length_b   1.000
_cell.length_c   1.000
_cell.angle_alpha   90.00
_cell.angle_beta   90.00
_cell.angle_gamma   90.00
#
_symmetry.space_group_name_H-M   'P 1'
#
loop_
_entity.id
_entity.type
_entity.pdbx_description
1 polymer ?
#
loop_
_entity_poly.entity_id
_entity_poly.type
_entity_poly.pdbx_seq_one_letter_code
_entity_poly.pdbx_strand_id
1 'polypeptide(L)'
;GGFIVQNWKTSLGRYRHWYFICLVPTFLLTVFYFYVPQGWSIQQMNLLRYGIACCQSAFNVFNTHSQNLIQVISPNHKEKKTVATIWQLSYYIGYGGAYIGTFVYGLFSDDKNQMYMTLGIVAAAVTLFGNLMCGLFCKERIELPKKEKVKISKALFSLFKYKNYRAYHAMQWVNAFAMLGKMSTYLAAITVGSSKNLLLTLPTAVGTVVGNLITTKLSKKYEPTKLLKFCGIYSPVASFVLFGICFVEAKMGIRFFEGWNSIFFYVFYFIFGVGIGIQELSKSHFDVEFYDY
;
A
#
# COMPACT_ATOMS: atom_id res chain seq x y z
N GLY A 1 13.19 -5.75 12.72
CA GLY A 1 11.92 -5.35 13.36
C GLY A 1 11.17 -6.54 13.92
N GLY A 2 10.78 -7.53 13.12
CA GLY A 2 9.97 -8.67 13.54
C GLY A 2 10.50 -9.43 14.75
N PHE A 3 11.81 -9.62 14.85
CA PHE A 3 12.43 -10.27 16.01
C PHE A 3 12.25 -9.45 17.30
N ILE A 4 12.47 -8.16 17.25
CA ILE A 4 12.32 -7.27 18.42
C ILE A 4 10.88 -7.28 18.89
N VAL A 5 9.93 -7.12 17.98
CA VAL A 5 8.50 -7.10 18.29
C VAL A 5 8.00 -8.42 18.85
N GLN A 6 8.45 -9.55 18.30
CA GLN A 6 8.03 -10.86 18.80
C GLN A 6 8.58 -11.19 20.19
N ASN A 7 9.72 -10.64 20.56
CA ASN A 7 10.34 -10.92 21.86
C ASN A 7 9.98 -9.91 22.96
N TRP A 8 9.39 -8.78 22.59
CA TRP A 8 9.02 -7.76 23.56
C TRP A 8 7.51 -7.83 23.85
N LYS A 9 7.15 -8.49 24.95
CA LYS A 9 5.77 -8.55 25.48
C LYS A 9 5.64 -7.54 26.62
N THR A 10 4.63 -6.69 26.53
CA THR A 10 4.25 -5.75 27.59
C THR A 10 2.88 -6.12 28.18
N SER A 11 2.43 -5.40 29.20
CA SER A 11 1.07 -5.55 29.76
C SER A 11 -0.03 -5.26 28.73
N LEU A 12 0.28 -4.48 27.67
CA LEU A 12 -0.64 -4.16 26.58
C LEU A 12 -0.71 -5.22 25.50
N GLY A 13 0.13 -6.26 25.56
CA GLY A 13 0.26 -7.27 24.54
C GLY A 13 1.62 -7.22 23.84
N ARG A 14 1.75 -7.94 22.72
CA ARG A 14 2.99 -8.07 21.94
C ARG A 14 3.06 -7.06 20.77
N TYR A 15 1.93 -6.74 20.16
CA TYR A 15 1.85 -5.87 18.98
C TYR A 15 1.26 -4.49 19.32
N ARG A 16 0.33 -4.42 20.26
CA ARG A 16 -0.45 -3.25 20.56
C ARG A 16 0.39 -2.06 21.07
N HIS A 17 1.40 -2.31 21.91
CA HIS A 17 2.24 -1.24 22.45
C HIS A 17 3.08 -0.51 21.40
N TRP A 18 3.36 -1.16 20.25
CA TRP A 18 4.11 -0.55 19.16
C TRP A 18 3.35 0.60 18.51
N TYR A 19 2.02 0.57 18.52
CA TYR A 19 1.23 1.72 18.04
C TYR A 19 1.51 2.97 18.85
N PHE A 20 1.69 2.86 20.16
CA PHE A 20 2.02 3.98 21.02
C PHE A 20 3.46 4.43 20.85
N ILE A 21 4.42 3.52 20.75
CA ILE A 21 5.84 3.83 20.56
C ILE A 21 6.07 4.53 19.22
N CYS A 22 5.44 4.07 18.15
CA CYS A 22 5.62 4.63 16.81
C CYS A 22 4.79 5.90 16.57
N LEU A 23 3.84 6.24 17.45
CA LEU A 23 2.86 7.30 17.25
C LEU A 23 3.54 8.67 17.00
N VAL A 24 4.35 9.12 17.95
CA VAL A 24 5.03 10.43 17.89
C VAL A 24 6.11 10.44 16.80
N PRO A 25 7.02 9.46 16.73
CA PRO A 25 8.03 9.45 15.66
C PRO A 25 7.43 9.46 14.26
N THR A 26 6.38 8.66 14.01
CA THR A 26 5.75 8.59 12.68
C THR A 26 5.09 9.92 12.32
N PHE A 27 4.41 10.55 13.26
CA PHE A 27 3.80 11.87 13.08
C PHE A 27 4.87 12.92 12.71
N LEU A 28 5.91 13.05 13.53
CA LEU A 28 6.98 14.03 13.30
C LEU A 28 7.71 13.79 11.96
N LEU A 29 8.08 12.53 11.66
CA LEU A 29 8.75 12.19 10.41
C LEU A 29 7.87 12.51 9.21
N THR A 30 6.55 12.30 9.30
CA THR A 30 5.62 12.64 8.21
C THR A 30 5.54 14.15 8.01
N VAL A 31 5.43 14.93 9.08
CA VAL A 31 5.40 16.40 8.98
C VAL A 31 6.71 16.94 8.40
N PHE A 32 7.86 16.47 8.92
CA PHE A 32 9.16 16.91 8.42
C PHE A 32 9.43 16.49 6.98
N TYR A 33 8.87 15.39 6.50
CA TYR A 33 9.03 14.95 5.11
C TYR A 33 8.44 15.96 4.11
N PHE A 34 7.34 16.61 4.47
CA PHE A 34 6.67 17.61 3.65
C PHE A 34 7.14 19.05 3.95
N TYR A 35 7.91 19.25 5.01
CA TYR A 35 8.45 20.56 5.34
C TYR A 35 9.48 21.03 4.32
N VAL A 36 9.33 22.25 3.84
CA VAL A 36 10.25 22.89 2.88
C VAL A 36 10.90 24.10 3.57
N PRO A 37 12.12 23.96 4.08
CA PRO A 37 12.84 25.09 4.70
C PRO A 37 13.17 26.15 3.63
N GLN A 38 12.92 27.42 3.99
CA GLN A 38 13.24 28.54 3.11
C GLN A 38 14.75 28.73 3.03
N GLY A 39 15.26 29.05 1.84
CA GLY A 39 16.68 29.35 1.62
C GLY A 39 17.58 28.13 1.48
N TRP A 40 17.05 26.91 1.52
CA TRP A 40 17.83 25.70 1.30
C TRP A 40 18.00 25.38 -0.18
N SER A 41 19.19 24.89 -0.55
CA SER A 41 19.42 24.38 -1.90
C SER A 41 18.64 23.08 -2.12
N ILE A 42 18.36 22.75 -3.39
CA ILE A 42 17.70 21.50 -3.79
C ILE A 42 18.45 20.28 -3.25
N GLN A 43 19.79 20.33 -3.24
CA GLN A 43 20.62 19.25 -2.74
C GLN A 43 20.44 19.03 -1.24
N GLN A 44 20.41 20.11 -0.45
CA GLN A 44 20.15 20.03 1.00
C GLN A 44 18.75 19.50 1.31
N MET A 45 17.74 19.94 0.57
CA MET A 45 16.38 19.42 0.72
C MET A 45 16.30 17.92 0.38
N ASN A 46 16.96 17.49 -0.69
CA ASN A 46 16.98 16.07 -1.06
C ASN A 46 17.70 15.23 0.01
N LEU A 47 18.82 15.71 0.55
CA LEU A 47 19.54 15.02 1.62
C LEU A 47 18.65 14.86 2.88
N LEU A 48 17.97 15.94 3.28
CA LEU A 48 17.01 15.89 4.39
C LEU A 48 15.91 14.87 4.15
N ARG A 49 15.27 14.88 2.95
CA ARG A 49 14.23 13.94 2.59
C ARG A 49 14.70 12.50 2.56
N TYR A 50 15.89 12.23 2.04
CA TYR A 50 16.50 10.89 2.10
C TYR A 50 16.74 10.44 3.54
N GLY A 51 17.28 11.32 4.39
CA GLY A 51 17.46 11.01 5.81
C GLY A 51 16.16 10.69 6.51
N ILE A 52 15.11 11.51 6.29
CA ILE A 52 13.77 11.29 6.86
C ILE A 52 13.17 9.98 6.31
N ALA A 53 13.29 9.71 4.99
CA ALA A 53 12.79 8.49 4.39
C ALA A 53 13.48 7.22 4.96
N CYS A 54 14.78 7.28 5.21
CA CYS A 54 15.50 6.19 5.90
C CYS A 54 14.99 5.98 7.33
N CYS A 55 14.81 7.05 8.11
CA CYS A 55 14.24 6.97 9.44
C CYS A 55 12.80 6.43 9.40
N GLN A 56 11.97 6.93 8.48
CA GLN A 56 10.59 6.47 8.31
C GLN A 56 10.54 5.00 7.92
N SER A 57 11.44 4.54 7.05
CA SER A 57 11.56 3.13 6.69
C SER A 57 11.93 2.26 7.88
N ALA A 58 12.85 2.72 8.74
CA ALA A 58 13.21 2.02 9.96
C ALA A 58 12.01 1.92 10.93
N PHE A 59 11.24 2.98 11.10
CA PHE A 59 10.02 2.95 11.93
C PHE A 59 8.89 2.15 11.29
N ASN A 60 8.74 2.16 9.97
CA ASN A 60 7.77 1.34 9.26
C ASN A 60 8.00 -0.16 9.47
N VAL A 61 9.25 -0.60 9.68
CA VAL A 61 9.53 -1.99 10.06
C VAL A 61 8.84 -2.36 11.38
N PHE A 62 8.64 -1.42 12.29
CA PHE A 62 7.86 -1.63 13.51
C PHE A 62 6.36 -1.46 13.29
N ASN A 63 5.96 -0.64 12.33
CA ASN A 63 4.54 -0.35 12.03
C ASN A 63 3.88 -1.43 11.14
N THR A 64 4.65 -2.23 10.39
CA THR A 64 4.14 -3.40 9.64
C THR A 64 3.54 -4.48 10.55
N HIS A 65 3.68 -4.35 11.87
CA HIS A 65 3.04 -5.25 12.84
C HIS A 65 1.53 -5.03 12.98
N SER A 66 0.98 -3.98 12.38
CA SER A 66 -0.48 -3.83 12.24
C SER A 66 -1.10 -5.01 11.50
N GLN A 67 -0.42 -5.56 10.50
CA GLN A 67 -0.85 -6.76 9.78
C GLN A 67 -0.80 -8.01 10.68
N ASN A 68 0.20 -8.11 11.54
CA ASN A 68 0.31 -9.22 12.49
C ASN A 68 -0.73 -9.12 13.61
N LEU A 69 -1.22 -7.92 13.93
CA LEU A 69 -2.30 -7.74 14.89
C LEU A 69 -3.59 -8.41 14.39
N ILE A 70 -3.87 -8.39 13.08
CA ILE A 70 -5.02 -9.05 12.48
C ILE A 70 -5.04 -10.55 12.82
N GLN A 71 -3.88 -11.18 12.89
CA GLN A 71 -3.76 -12.61 13.20
C GLN A 71 -4.13 -12.95 14.65
N VAL A 72 -3.96 -12.00 15.57
CA VAL A 72 -4.19 -12.22 17.02
C VAL A 72 -5.48 -11.57 17.56
N ILE A 73 -6.19 -10.81 16.73
CA ILE A 73 -7.45 -10.16 17.12
C ILE A 73 -8.56 -11.18 17.36
N SER A 74 -8.67 -12.21 16.51
CA SER A 74 -9.74 -13.21 16.60
C SER A 74 -9.23 -14.62 16.29
N PRO A 75 -9.72 -15.64 17.00
CA PRO A 75 -9.50 -17.04 16.65
C PRO A 75 -10.29 -17.46 15.40
N ASN A 76 -11.33 -16.70 15.03
CA ASN A 76 -12.20 -17.04 13.93
C ASN A 76 -11.61 -16.59 12.58
N HIS A 77 -11.35 -17.54 11.70
CA HIS A 77 -10.78 -17.29 10.38
C HIS A 77 -11.65 -16.37 9.50
N LYS A 78 -12.99 -16.47 9.60
CA LYS A 78 -13.90 -15.57 8.85
C LYS A 78 -13.78 -14.11 9.33
N GLU A 79 -13.68 -13.91 10.64
CA GLU A 79 -13.47 -12.57 11.21
C GLU A 79 -12.12 -11.97 10.79
N LYS A 80 -11.04 -12.76 10.79
CA LYS A 80 -9.72 -12.31 10.29
C LYS A 80 -9.80 -11.84 8.84
N LYS A 81 -10.48 -12.59 7.96
CA LYS A 81 -10.68 -12.18 6.55
C LYS A 81 -11.50 -10.91 6.43
N THR A 82 -12.53 -10.74 7.25
CA THR A 82 -13.35 -9.52 7.28
C THR A 82 -12.51 -8.31 7.71
N VAL A 83 -11.71 -8.45 8.77
CA VAL A 83 -10.81 -7.38 9.23
C VAL A 83 -9.76 -7.05 8.17
N ALA A 84 -9.17 -8.05 7.52
CA ALA A 84 -8.22 -7.84 6.41
C ALA A 84 -8.89 -7.10 5.23
N THR A 85 -10.14 -7.42 4.91
CA THR A 85 -10.91 -6.73 3.86
C THR A 85 -11.16 -5.26 4.23
N ILE A 86 -11.59 -4.98 5.47
CA ILE A 86 -11.82 -3.61 5.94
C ILE A 86 -10.51 -2.83 5.92
N TRP A 87 -9.41 -3.43 6.37
CA TRP A 87 -8.10 -2.81 6.35
C TRP A 87 -7.69 -2.43 4.93
N GLN A 88 -7.85 -3.34 3.97
CA GLN A 88 -7.51 -3.10 2.57
C GLN A 88 -8.38 -1.99 1.94
N LEU A 89 -9.69 -2.00 2.21
CA LEU A 89 -10.59 -0.94 1.75
C LEU A 89 -10.21 0.42 2.35
N SER A 90 -9.92 0.47 3.65
CA SER A 90 -9.48 1.70 4.33
C SER A 90 -8.18 2.25 3.75
N TYR A 91 -7.23 1.36 3.39
CA TYR A 91 -5.99 1.75 2.73
C TYR A 91 -6.26 2.47 1.41
N TYR A 92 -7.16 1.95 0.57
CA TYR A 92 -7.48 2.58 -0.72
C TYR A 92 -8.33 3.84 -0.57
N ILE A 93 -9.19 3.91 0.43
CA ILE A 93 -9.92 5.15 0.75
C ILE A 93 -8.93 6.25 1.17
N GLY A 94 -7.96 5.92 2.02
CA GLY A 94 -6.90 6.85 2.41
C GLY A 94 -6.03 7.29 1.21
N TYR A 95 -5.65 6.34 0.37
CA TYR A 95 -4.89 6.61 -0.86
C TYR A 95 -5.66 7.53 -1.81
N GLY A 96 -6.95 7.24 -2.07
CA GLY A 96 -7.83 8.08 -2.88
C GLY A 96 -8.06 9.46 -2.24
N GLY A 97 -8.19 9.51 -0.91
CA GLY A 97 -8.35 10.76 -0.16
C GLY A 97 -7.16 11.71 -0.33
N ALA A 98 -5.94 11.19 -0.40
CA ALA A 98 -4.75 12.00 -0.69
C ALA A 98 -4.82 12.65 -2.07
N TYR A 99 -5.27 11.94 -3.09
CA TYR A 99 -5.45 12.49 -4.43
C TYR A 99 -6.58 13.53 -4.48
N ILE A 100 -7.71 13.23 -3.85
CA ILE A 100 -8.84 14.17 -3.76
C ILE A 100 -8.40 15.44 -3.03
N GLY A 101 -7.67 15.30 -1.92
CA GLY A 101 -7.14 16.45 -1.18
C GLY A 101 -6.23 17.34 -2.03
N THR A 102 -5.34 16.74 -2.82
CA THR A 102 -4.46 17.46 -3.75
C THR A 102 -5.26 18.21 -4.82
N PHE A 103 -6.28 17.56 -5.37
CA PHE A 103 -7.16 18.18 -6.37
C PHE A 103 -7.96 19.35 -5.78
N VAL A 104 -8.60 19.13 -4.64
CA VAL A 104 -9.42 20.16 -3.98
C VAL A 104 -8.56 21.35 -3.59
N TYR A 105 -7.37 21.13 -3.02
CA TYR A 105 -6.49 22.24 -2.68
C TYR A 105 -6.04 23.03 -3.91
N GLY A 106 -5.74 22.35 -5.02
CA GLY A 106 -5.34 22.97 -6.29
C GLY A 106 -6.44 23.84 -6.94
N LEU A 107 -7.71 23.71 -6.50
CA LEU A 107 -8.79 24.60 -6.92
C LEU A 107 -8.74 25.97 -6.20
N PHE A 108 -8.11 26.04 -5.03
CA PHE A 108 -8.09 27.25 -4.19
C PHE A 108 -6.72 27.94 -4.16
N SER A 109 -5.63 27.23 -4.46
CA SER A 109 -4.28 27.78 -4.39
C SER A 109 -3.34 27.09 -5.38
N ASP A 110 -2.50 27.90 -6.03
CA ASP A 110 -1.44 27.44 -6.92
C ASP A 110 -0.11 27.17 -6.17
N ASP A 111 -0.03 27.53 -4.89
CA ASP A 111 1.18 27.28 -4.09
C ASP A 111 1.31 25.80 -3.73
N LYS A 112 2.11 25.08 -4.53
CA LYS A 112 2.38 23.65 -4.35
C LYS A 112 3.09 23.33 -3.04
N ASN A 113 3.96 24.20 -2.55
CA ASN A 113 4.70 23.95 -1.31
C ASN A 113 3.76 23.98 -0.12
N GLN A 114 2.92 25.01 -0.04
CA GLN A 114 1.90 25.13 1.00
C GLN A 114 0.88 23.99 0.92
N MET A 115 0.48 23.59 -0.30
CA MET A 115 -0.41 22.47 -0.53
C MET A 115 0.16 21.17 0.05
N TYR A 116 1.38 20.79 -0.31
CA TYR A 116 1.98 19.55 0.19
C TYR A 116 2.20 19.58 1.69
N MET A 117 2.59 20.71 2.25
CA MET A 117 2.75 20.84 3.69
C MET A 117 1.42 20.68 4.43
N THR A 118 0.36 21.36 3.98
CA THR A 118 -0.98 21.26 4.59
C THR A 118 -1.51 19.83 4.52
N LEU A 119 -1.44 19.20 3.35
CA LEU A 119 -1.87 17.80 3.16
C LEU A 119 -1.01 16.83 3.97
N GLY A 120 0.28 17.10 4.10
CA GLY A 120 1.20 16.32 4.93
C GLY A 120 0.84 16.36 6.41
N ILE A 121 0.50 17.55 6.94
CA ILE A 121 0.03 17.72 8.32
C ILE A 121 -1.29 17.00 8.55
N VAL A 122 -2.26 17.14 7.63
CA VAL A 122 -3.55 16.45 7.70
C VAL A 122 -3.35 14.93 7.69
N ALA A 123 -2.53 14.42 6.77
CA ALA A 123 -2.22 12.99 6.69
C ALA A 123 -1.53 12.47 7.97
N ALA A 124 -0.59 13.25 8.52
CA ALA A 124 0.09 12.94 9.77
C ALA A 124 -0.90 12.89 10.95
N ALA A 125 -1.82 13.85 11.04
CA ALA A 125 -2.84 13.91 12.07
C ALA A 125 -3.82 12.72 11.99
N VAL A 126 -4.28 12.37 10.77
CA VAL A 126 -5.14 11.21 10.54
C VAL A 126 -4.42 9.92 10.92
N THR A 127 -3.15 9.78 10.57
CA THR A 127 -2.34 8.62 10.93
C THR A 127 -2.14 8.51 12.44
N LEU A 128 -1.85 9.63 13.10
CA LEU A 128 -1.73 9.71 14.54
C LEU A 128 -3.02 9.28 15.24
N PHE A 129 -4.16 9.82 14.81
CA PHE A 129 -5.46 9.46 15.34
C PHE A 129 -5.78 7.97 15.12
N GLY A 130 -5.55 7.45 13.91
CA GLY A 130 -5.78 6.04 13.58
C GLY A 130 -4.91 5.09 14.42
N ASN A 131 -3.62 5.38 14.58
CA ASN A 131 -2.71 4.60 15.42
C ASN A 131 -3.14 4.65 16.90
N LEU A 132 -3.55 5.82 17.39
CA LEU A 132 -4.06 5.98 18.75
C LEU A 132 -5.32 5.13 18.97
N MET A 133 -6.29 5.19 18.05
CA MET A 133 -7.51 4.39 18.12
C MET A 133 -7.19 2.88 18.08
N CYS A 134 -6.31 2.43 17.20
CA CYS A 134 -5.86 1.03 17.17
C CYS A 134 -5.18 0.64 18.48
N GLY A 135 -4.30 1.47 19.02
CA GLY A 135 -3.64 1.25 20.31
C GLY A 135 -4.61 1.17 21.50
N LEU A 136 -5.68 1.96 21.49
CA LEU A 136 -6.66 1.99 22.59
C LEU A 136 -7.68 0.85 22.52
N PHE A 137 -8.23 0.58 21.34
CA PHE A 137 -9.41 -0.29 21.20
C PHE A 137 -9.10 -1.69 20.70
N CYS A 138 -8.03 -1.90 19.91
CA CYS A 138 -7.70 -3.25 19.46
C CYS A 138 -7.08 -4.06 20.61
N LYS A 139 -7.67 -5.21 20.91
CA LYS A 139 -7.18 -6.13 21.94
C LYS A 139 -6.66 -7.41 21.30
N GLU A 140 -5.49 -7.86 21.74
CA GLU A 140 -4.96 -9.17 21.38
C GLU A 140 -5.76 -10.24 22.16
N ARG A 141 -6.50 -11.09 21.46
CA ARG A 141 -7.32 -12.15 22.07
C ARG A 141 -6.63 -13.51 22.03
N ILE A 142 -5.68 -13.70 21.12
CA ILE A 142 -4.95 -14.95 20.99
C ILE A 142 -3.58 -14.77 21.64
N GLU A 143 -3.31 -15.55 22.68
CA GLU A 143 -1.96 -15.63 23.23
C GLU A 143 -1.09 -16.55 22.36
N LEU A 144 -0.13 -15.97 21.67
CA LEU A 144 0.84 -16.76 20.94
C LEU A 144 1.77 -17.47 21.94
N PRO A 145 2.03 -18.78 21.75
CA PRO A 145 2.91 -19.54 22.62
C PRO A 145 4.29 -18.87 22.70
N LYS A 146 4.95 -19.02 23.85
CA LYS A 146 6.35 -18.58 23.99
C LYS A 146 7.18 -19.43 23.05
N LYS A 147 7.73 -18.80 22.01
CA LYS A 147 8.65 -19.51 21.08
C LYS A 147 9.95 -19.83 21.81
N GLU A 148 10.42 -21.04 21.62
CA GLU A 148 11.79 -21.40 22.01
C GLU A 148 12.79 -20.44 21.35
N LYS A 149 13.87 -20.11 22.07
CA LYS A 149 14.92 -19.23 21.57
C LYS A 149 15.70 -19.91 20.44
N VAL A 150 15.17 -19.85 19.23
CA VAL A 150 15.85 -20.36 18.03
C VAL A 150 16.78 -19.27 17.49
N LYS A 151 18.02 -19.64 17.17
CA LYS A 151 18.95 -18.71 16.49
C LYS A 151 18.33 -18.29 15.16
N ILE A 152 18.20 -16.97 14.94
CA ILE A 152 17.54 -16.37 13.77
C ILE A 152 18.07 -16.95 12.46
N SER A 153 19.40 -17.12 12.35
CA SER A 153 20.02 -17.69 11.16
C SER A 153 19.53 -19.12 10.87
N LYS A 154 19.46 -19.98 11.89
CA LYS A 154 18.94 -21.36 11.73
C LYS A 154 17.46 -21.35 11.33
N ALA A 155 16.64 -20.49 11.94
CA ALA A 155 15.22 -20.38 11.61
C ALA A 155 15.02 -19.92 10.16
N LEU A 156 15.72 -18.86 9.72
CA LEU A 156 15.66 -18.37 8.35
C LEU A 156 16.06 -19.44 7.34
N PHE A 157 17.21 -20.09 7.53
CA PHE A 157 17.66 -21.14 6.60
C PHE A 157 16.75 -22.36 6.59
N SER A 158 16.12 -22.72 7.72
CA SER A 158 15.16 -23.81 7.76
C SER A 158 13.89 -23.51 6.98
N LEU A 159 13.40 -22.26 7.00
CA LEU A 159 12.23 -21.83 6.23
C LEU A 159 12.46 -21.90 4.72
N PHE A 160 13.68 -21.60 4.25
CA PHE A 160 14.03 -21.73 2.84
C PHE A 160 14.03 -23.17 2.32
N LYS A 161 14.01 -24.20 3.18
CA LYS A 161 13.84 -25.60 2.76
C LYS A 161 12.43 -25.89 2.27
N TYR A 162 11.41 -25.16 2.74
CA TYR A 162 10.02 -25.37 2.33
C TYR A 162 9.73 -24.75 0.96
N LYS A 163 9.22 -25.58 0.04
CA LYS A 163 8.90 -25.16 -1.34
C LYS A 163 7.91 -23.99 -1.35
N ASN A 164 6.87 -24.04 -0.54
CA ASN A 164 5.84 -23.02 -0.47
C ASN A 164 6.38 -21.68 0.03
N TYR A 165 7.28 -21.70 1.01
CA TYR A 165 7.93 -20.50 1.51
C TYR A 165 8.81 -19.83 0.43
N ARG A 166 9.61 -20.63 -0.29
CA ARG A 166 10.41 -20.11 -1.42
C ARG A 166 9.55 -19.50 -2.53
N ALA A 167 8.46 -20.19 -2.90
CA ALA A 167 7.54 -19.69 -3.91
C ALA A 167 6.86 -18.37 -3.49
N TYR A 168 6.43 -18.27 -2.24
CA TYR A 168 5.86 -17.05 -1.67
C TYR A 168 6.85 -15.89 -1.70
N HIS A 169 8.10 -16.10 -1.24
CA HIS A 169 9.11 -15.05 -1.28
C HIS A 169 9.52 -14.68 -2.70
N ALA A 170 9.64 -15.63 -3.62
CA ALA A 170 9.89 -15.33 -5.03
C ALA A 170 8.77 -14.45 -5.62
N MET A 171 7.52 -14.74 -5.32
CA MET A 171 6.38 -13.89 -5.70
C MET A 171 6.48 -12.49 -5.13
N GLN A 172 6.87 -12.33 -3.86
CA GLN A 172 7.04 -11.02 -3.23
C GLN A 172 8.18 -10.22 -3.88
N TRP A 173 9.29 -10.87 -4.22
CA TRP A 173 10.40 -10.23 -4.93
C TRP A 173 10.00 -9.74 -6.31
N VAL A 174 9.30 -10.59 -7.09
CA VAL A 174 8.77 -10.19 -8.40
C VAL A 174 7.81 -9.01 -8.28
N ASN A 175 6.92 -9.02 -7.29
CA ASN A 175 6.04 -7.89 -7.01
C ASN A 175 6.81 -6.61 -6.61
N ALA A 176 7.90 -6.71 -5.86
CA ALA A 176 8.73 -5.56 -5.51
C ALA A 176 9.36 -4.94 -6.77
N PHE A 177 9.86 -5.77 -7.71
CA PHE A 177 10.35 -5.28 -9.01
C PHE A 177 9.23 -4.65 -9.84
N ALA A 178 8.03 -5.21 -9.85
CA ALA A 178 6.88 -4.63 -10.54
C ALA A 178 6.46 -3.27 -9.95
N MET A 179 6.65 -3.06 -8.64
CA MET A 179 6.41 -1.76 -8.01
C MET A 179 7.41 -0.66 -8.43
N LEU A 180 8.63 -1.02 -8.82
CA LEU A 180 9.57 -0.08 -9.42
C LEU A 180 9.05 0.46 -10.76
N GLY A 181 8.16 -0.27 -11.43
CA GLY A 181 7.50 0.10 -12.66
C GLY A 181 6.27 0.98 -12.50
N LYS A 182 6.11 1.78 -11.44
CA LYS A 182 5.06 2.82 -11.36
C LYS A 182 5.28 3.92 -12.42
N MET A 183 5.61 3.51 -13.63
CA MET A 183 5.72 4.39 -14.79
C MET A 183 4.41 5.10 -15.12
N SER A 184 3.26 4.57 -14.70
CA SER A 184 1.96 5.21 -14.88
C SER A 184 1.91 6.63 -14.32
N THR A 185 2.55 6.88 -13.18
CA THR A 185 2.63 8.23 -12.60
C THR A 185 3.52 9.16 -13.45
N TYR A 186 4.61 8.64 -14.01
CA TYR A 186 5.47 9.41 -14.90
C TYR A 186 4.82 9.63 -16.27
N LEU A 187 4.14 8.63 -16.80
CA LEU A 187 3.39 8.74 -18.05
C LEU A 187 2.28 9.79 -17.91
N ALA A 188 1.56 9.77 -16.80
CA ALA A 188 0.58 10.79 -16.45
C ALA A 188 1.22 12.18 -16.32
N ALA A 189 2.41 12.29 -15.73
CA ALA A 189 3.14 13.55 -15.61
C ALA A 189 3.58 14.13 -16.95
N ILE A 190 3.99 13.29 -17.89
CA ILE A 190 4.49 13.69 -19.20
C ILE A 190 3.35 14.04 -20.17
N THR A 191 2.27 13.24 -20.17
CA THR A 191 1.19 13.36 -21.16
C THR A 191 0.18 14.46 -20.84
N VAL A 192 -0.13 14.72 -19.58
CA VAL A 192 -1.27 15.56 -19.18
C VAL A 192 -0.86 16.80 -18.37
N GLY A 193 0.43 16.92 -17.99
CA GLY A 193 0.88 18.01 -17.12
C GLY A 193 0.44 17.81 -15.65
N SER A 194 1.05 18.54 -14.72
CA SER A 194 0.99 18.25 -13.29
C SER A 194 -0.40 18.28 -12.63
N SER A 195 -1.29 19.14 -13.06
CA SER A 195 -2.62 19.30 -12.45
C SER A 195 -3.68 18.31 -12.94
N LYS A 196 -3.51 17.81 -14.17
CA LYS A 196 -4.42 16.82 -14.76
C LYS A 196 -4.04 15.36 -14.49
N ASN A 197 -2.87 15.12 -13.92
CA ASN A 197 -2.39 13.77 -13.54
C ASN A 197 -3.34 13.04 -12.61
N LEU A 198 -4.02 13.77 -11.75
CA LEU A 198 -4.98 13.23 -10.81
C LEU A 198 -6.15 12.56 -11.52
N LEU A 199 -6.65 13.19 -12.59
CA LEU A 199 -7.78 12.64 -13.37
C LEU A 199 -7.43 11.30 -14.02
N LEU A 200 -6.16 11.07 -14.34
CA LEU A 200 -5.70 9.78 -14.91
C LEU A 200 -5.58 8.67 -13.86
N THR A 201 -5.26 9.01 -12.63
CA THR A 201 -5.11 8.02 -11.56
C THR A 201 -6.42 7.70 -10.84
N LEU A 202 -7.38 8.61 -10.86
CA LEU A 202 -8.69 8.46 -10.23
C LEU A 202 -9.44 7.19 -10.70
N PRO A 203 -9.56 6.91 -12.01
CA PRO A 203 -10.23 5.69 -12.48
C PRO A 203 -9.58 4.42 -11.95
N THR A 204 -8.25 4.38 -11.83
CA THR A 204 -7.54 3.24 -11.23
C THR A 204 -7.89 3.07 -9.76
N ALA A 205 -7.94 4.15 -9.00
CA ALA A 205 -8.31 4.10 -7.58
C ALA A 205 -9.75 3.61 -7.39
N VAL A 206 -10.69 4.15 -8.16
CA VAL A 206 -12.11 3.71 -8.15
C VAL A 206 -12.21 2.25 -8.58
N GLY A 207 -11.53 1.87 -9.67
CA GLY A 207 -11.47 0.49 -10.14
C GLY A 207 -10.94 -0.46 -9.07
N THR A 208 -9.90 -0.06 -8.33
CA THR A 208 -9.33 -0.88 -7.26
C THR A 208 -10.33 -1.10 -6.11
N VAL A 209 -11.07 -0.08 -5.72
CA VAL A 209 -12.16 -0.25 -4.72
C VAL A 209 -13.23 -1.21 -5.23
N VAL A 210 -13.66 -1.07 -6.49
CA VAL A 210 -14.62 -1.98 -7.12
C VAL A 210 -14.06 -3.40 -7.18
N GLY A 211 -12.80 -3.58 -7.54
CA GLY A 211 -12.11 -4.87 -7.54
C GLY A 211 -12.09 -5.53 -6.16
N ASN A 212 -11.84 -4.77 -5.11
CA ASN A 212 -11.91 -5.25 -3.73
C ASN A 212 -13.32 -5.73 -3.35
N LEU A 213 -14.35 -4.97 -3.73
CA LEU A 213 -15.75 -5.35 -3.48
C LEU A 213 -16.14 -6.63 -4.25
N ILE A 214 -15.70 -6.76 -5.49
CA ILE A 214 -15.88 -7.97 -6.30
C ILE A 214 -15.18 -9.15 -5.62
N THR A 215 -13.94 -8.98 -5.18
CA THR A 215 -13.16 -10.03 -4.51
C THR A 215 -13.82 -10.50 -3.23
N THR A 216 -14.42 -9.61 -2.47
CA THR A 216 -15.19 -9.97 -1.25
C THR A 216 -16.33 -10.94 -1.56
N LYS A 217 -16.95 -10.82 -2.73
CA LYS A 217 -17.98 -11.75 -3.19
C LYS A 217 -17.36 -13.04 -3.75
N LEU A 218 -16.31 -12.92 -4.57
CA LEU A 218 -15.64 -14.05 -5.21
C LEU A 218 -14.93 -14.96 -4.21
N SER A 219 -14.36 -14.41 -3.13
CA SER A 219 -13.68 -15.18 -2.08
C SER A 219 -14.61 -16.09 -1.26
N LYS A 220 -15.93 -15.93 -1.39
CA LYS A 220 -16.91 -16.87 -0.85
C LYS A 220 -17.00 -18.16 -1.69
N LYS A 221 -16.66 -18.10 -2.97
CA LYS A 221 -16.79 -19.19 -3.94
C LYS A 221 -15.45 -19.77 -4.38
N TYR A 222 -14.42 -18.94 -4.47
CA TYR A 222 -13.11 -19.31 -4.97
C TYR A 222 -12.03 -19.12 -3.90
N GLU A 223 -11.07 -20.04 -3.89
CA GLU A 223 -9.87 -19.91 -3.06
C GLU A 223 -9.00 -18.75 -3.50
N PRO A 224 -8.31 -18.06 -2.57
CA PRO A 224 -7.42 -16.94 -2.89
C PRO A 224 -6.36 -17.29 -3.94
N THR A 225 -5.84 -18.53 -3.92
CA THR A 225 -4.85 -19.02 -4.89
C THR A 225 -5.37 -19.03 -6.32
N LYS A 226 -6.64 -19.35 -6.56
CA LYS A 226 -7.26 -19.34 -7.89
C LYS A 226 -7.41 -17.91 -8.41
N LEU A 227 -7.82 -16.98 -7.54
CA LEU A 227 -7.93 -15.56 -7.87
C LEU A 227 -6.56 -14.96 -8.18
N LEU A 228 -5.53 -15.29 -7.41
CA LEU A 228 -4.15 -14.85 -7.68
C LEU A 228 -3.60 -15.39 -9.01
N LYS A 229 -3.89 -16.64 -9.36
CA LYS A 229 -3.51 -17.19 -10.68
C LYS A 229 -4.20 -16.43 -11.82
N PHE A 230 -5.48 -16.11 -11.68
CA PHE A 230 -6.18 -15.28 -12.66
C PHE A 230 -5.52 -13.91 -12.81
N CYS A 231 -5.23 -13.23 -11.71
CA CYS A 231 -4.55 -11.94 -11.72
C CYS A 231 -3.14 -12.02 -12.29
N GLY A 232 -2.43 -13.14 -12.08
CA GLY A 232 -1.11 -13.40 -12.66
C GLY A 232 -1.08 -13.46 -14.19
N ILE A 233 -2.23 -13.72 -14.82
CA ILE A 233 -2.40 -13.64 -16.29
C ILE A 233 -2.96 -12.27 -16.68
N TYR A 234 -3.97 -11.80 -15.97
CA TYR A 234 -4.66 -10.55 -16.27
C TYR A 234 -3.74 -9.33 -16.22
N SER A 235 -2.94 -9.17 -15.18
CA SER A 235 -2.06 -8.01 -15.01
C SER A 235 -1.00 -7.86 -16.11
N PRO A 236 -0.24 -8.89 -16.50
CA PRO A 236 0.67 -8.81 -17.64
C PRO A 236 -0.05 -8.48 -18.94
N VAL A 237 -1.18 -9.14 -19.24
CA VAL A 237 -1.94 -8.89 -20.48
C VAL A 237 -2.39 -7.43 -20.53
N ALA A 238 -2.98 -6.91 -19.45
CA ALA A 238 -3.40 -5.52 -19.38
C ALA A 238 -2.21 -4.55 -19.55
N SER A 239 -1.06 -4.86 -18.94
CA SER A 239 0.15 -4.06 -19.09
C SER A 239 0.69 -4.07 -20.52
N PHE A 240 0.69 -5.22 -21.20
CA PHE A 240 1.11 -5.31 -22.60
C PHE A 240 0.16 -4.56 -23.54
N VAL A 241 -1.15 -4.61 -23.31
CA VAL A 241 -2.13 -3.83 -24.07
C VAL A 241 -1.87 -2.33 -23.90
N LEU A 242 -1.67 -1.86 -22.67
CA LEU A 242 -1.35 -0.47 -22.41
C LEU A 242 -0.06 -0.04 -23.10
N PHE A 243 1.00 -0.86 -22.96
CA PHE A 243 2.28 -0.60 -23.64
C PHE A 243 2.11 -0.53 -25.15
N GLY A 244 1.33 -1.46 -25.74
CA GLY A 244 1.03 -1.48 -27.18
C GLY A 244 0.32 -0.20 -27.63
N ILE A 245 -0.67 0.28 -26.89
CA ILE A 245 -1.36 1.54 -27.17
C ILE A 245 -0.40 2.71 -27.13
N CYS A 246 0.41 2.83 -26.07
CA CYS A 246 1.40 3.91 -25.95
C CYS A 246 2.47 3.84 -27.05
N PHE A 247 2.88 2.63 -27.47
CA PHE A 247 3.84 2.43 -28.56
C PHE A 247 3.27 2.89 -29.91
N VAL A 248 2.03 2.53 -30.19
CA VAL A 248 1.32 2.96 -31.42
C VAL A 248 1.18 4.46 -31.44
N GLU A 249 0.78 5.08 -30.32
CA GLU A 249 0.70 6.54 -30.17
C GLU A 249 2.03 7.22 -30.50
N ALA A 250 3.13 6.71 -29.90
CA ALA A 250 4.46 7.28 -30.09
C ALA A 250 4.97 7.12 -31.54
N LYS A 251 4.58 6.05 -32.25
CA LYS A 251 5.03 5.78 -33.63
C LYS A 251 4.17 6.45 -34.67
N MET A 252 2.86 6.53 -34.47
CA MET A 252 1.90 7.05 -35.45
C MET A 252 1.56 8.53 -35.26
N GLY A 253 2.03 9.14 -34.17
CA GLY A 253 1.71 10.51 -33.82
C GLY A 253 0.22 10.72 -33.47
N ILE A 254 -0.50 9.63 -33.25
CA ILE A 254 -1.91 9.67 -32.88
C ILE A 254 -1.99 9.96 -31.38
N ARG A 255 -2.62 11.06 -31.00
CA ARG A 255 -2.82 11.41 -29.58
C ARG A 255 -4.10 10.76 -29.05
N PHE A 256 -4.00 9.54 -28.53
CA PHE A 256 -5.14 8.83 -27.93
C PHE A 256 -5.68 9.51 -26.67
N PHE A 257 -4.91 10.39 -26.05
CA PHE A 257 -5.25 11.03 -24.79
C PHE A 257 -5.88 12.43 -24.97
N GLU A 258 -6.05 12.90 -26.18
CA GLU A 258 -6.70 14.18 -26.47
C GLU A 258 -8.15 13.98 -26.98
N GLY A 259 -9.08 14.80 -26.50
CA GLY A 259 -10.46 14.78 -26.94
C GLY A 259 -11.26 13.55 -26.47
N TRP A 260 -12.19 13.11 -27.33
CA TRP A 260 -13.08 11.96 -27.04
C TRP A 260 -12.34 10.63 -26.84
N ASN A 261 -11.17 10.48 -27.40
CA ASN A 261 -10.37 9.26 -27.26
C ASN A 261 -9.85 9.08 -25.83
N SER A 262 -9.77 10.13 -25.01
CA SER A 262 -9.40 10.04 -23.60
C SER A 262 -10.34 9.13 -22.79
N ILE A 263 -11.59 8.94 -23.22
CA ILE A 263 -12.56 8.07 -22.56
C ILE A 263 -12.06 6.62 -22.55
N PHE A 264 -11.49 6.14 -23.65
CA PHE A 264 -10.94 4.78 -23.72
C PHE A 264 -9.81 4.58 -22.73
N PHE A 265 -8.98 5.58 -22.52
CA PHE A 265 -7.92 5.54 -21.54
C PHE A 265 -8.46 5.44 -20.11
N TYR A 266 -9.46 6.25 -19.76
CA TYR A 266 -10.08 6.20 -18.44
C TYR A 266 -10.76 4.85 -18.17
N VAL A 267 -11.45 4.30 -19.17
CA VAL A 267 -12.07 2.98 -19.07
C VAL A 267 -11.01 1.89 -18.89
N PHE A 268 -9.90 1.97 -19.64
CA PHE A 268 -8.80 1.02 -19.51
C PHE A 268 -8.17 1.08 -18.11
N TYR A 269 -7.89 2.30 -17.60
CA TYR A 269 -7.33 2.47 -16.27
C TYR A 269 -8.28 2.02 -15.16
N PHE A 270 -9.57 2.18 -15.36
CA PHE A 270 -10.59 1.63 -14.45
C PHE A 270 -10.54 0.09 -14.43
N ILE A 271 -10.55 -0.56 -15.60
CA ILE A 271 -10.47 -2.01 -15.71
C ILE A 271 -9.16 -2.54 -15.12
N PHE A 272 -8.05 -1.86 -15.40
CA PHE A 272 -6.75 -2.18 -14.80
C PHE A 272 -6.78 -2.07 -13.27
N GLY A 273 -7.42 -1.02 -12.75
CA GLY A 273 -7.64 -0.83 -11.32
C GLY A 273 -8.46 -1.98 -10.70
N VAL A 274 -9.51 -2.43 -11.37
CA VAL A 274 -10.30 -3.60 -10.90
C VAL A 274 -9.40 -4.83 -10.74
N GLY A 275 -8.51 -5.09 -11.69
CA GLY A 275 -7.54 -6.18 -11.58
C GLY A 275 -6.58 -6.03 -10.40
N ILE A 276 -6.08 -4.82 -10.16
CA ILE A 276 -5.25 -4.51 -8.98
C ILE A 276 -6.02 -4.81 -7.69
N GLY A 277 -7.27 -4.37 -7.58
CA GLY A 277 -8.10 -4.60 -6.39
C GLY A 277 -8.32 -6.09 -6.12
N ILE A 278 -8.60 -6.88 -7.17
CA ILE A 278 -8.74 -8.33 -7.05
C ILE A 278 -7.43 -8.95 -6.56
N GLN A 279 -6.30 -8.55 -7.11
CA GLN A 279 -4.98 -9.07 -6.76
C GLN A 279 -4.61 -8.77 -5.30
N GLU A 280 -4.72 -7.53 -4.88
CA GLU A 280 -4.29 -7.07 -3.56
C GLU A 280 -5.13 -7.68 -2.43
N LEU A 281 -6.45 -7.73 -2.59
CA LEU A 281 -7.29 -8.34 -1.58
C LEU A 281 -7.16 -9.86 -1.55
N SER A 282 -7.02 -10.51 -2.72
CA SER A 282 -6.74 -11.96 -2.78
C SER A 282 -5.42 -12.31 -2.14
N LYS A 283 -4.39 -11.45 -2.30
CA LYS A 283 -3.10 -11.60 -1.62
C LYS A 283 -3.25 -11.46 -0.11
N SER A 284 -3.99 -10.45 0.35
CA SER A 284 -4.24 -10.26 1.78
C SER A 284 -4.98 -11.46 2.41
N HIS A 285 -5.95 -12.05 1.70
CA HIS A 285 -6.62 -13.27 2.15
C HIS A 285 -5.69 -14.48 2.14
N PHE A 286 -4.82 -14.59 1.14
CA PHE A 286 -3.81 -15.65 1.06
C PHE A 286 -2.80 -15.52 2.20
N ASP A 287 -2.35 -14.32 2.53
CA ASP A 287 -1.44 -14.08 3.64
C ASP A 287 -2.06 -14.52 4.98
N VAL A 288 -3.36 -14.24 5.19
CA VAL A 288 -4.09 -14.74 6.38
C VAL A 288 -4.08 -16.27 6.43
N GLU A 289 -4.36 -16.95 5.32
CA GLU A 289 -4.34 -18.42 5.26
C GLU A 289 -2.94 -18.99 5.45
N PHE A 290 -1.93 -18.36 4.86
CA PHE A 290 -0.54 -18.81 4.91
C PHE A 290 0.05 -18.77 6.33
N TYR A 291 -0.33 -17.79 7.14
CA TYR A 291 0.16 -17.65 8.51
C TYR A 291 -0.59 -18.54 9.53
N ASP A 292 -1.72 -19.10 9.16
CA ASP A 292 -2.48 -20.05 10.01
C ASP A 292 -1.97 -21.50 9.87
N TYR A 293 -1.08 -21.79 8.90
CA TYR A 293 -0.37 -23.05 8.73
C TYR A 293 1.04 -22.98 9.34
#